data_9fb819868f1011a6d38511a091d607f1
#
_entry.id   9fb819868f1011a6d38511a091d607f1
#
_cell.length_a   1.000
_cell.length_b   1.000
_cell.length_c   1.000
_cell.angle_alpha   90.00
_cell.angle_beta   90.00
_cell.angle_gamma   90.00
#
_symmetry.space_group_name_H-M   'P 1'
#
loop_
_entity.id
_entity.type
_entity.pdbx_description
1 polymer ?
#
loop_
_entity_poly.entity_id
_entity_poly.type
_entity_poly.pdbx_seq_one_letter_code
_entity_poly.pdbx_strand_id
1 'polypeptide(L)'
;ITKLGPVLILFFISLALAMRNFDSLKGFSFTILIFAAVTASMFYPEFFSKAGNFDLKKLIVPLLMLIMFGMGTAMSIQDFKGVVKMPKGVLVGIICQFTIMPFVGYGLATAFGFPAEIAAGIILVGSSPSGLASNVMAYISGANLALSLTLTAVATLLAPLFTPLLMKVLANQLVPIDFLGMLWSIVKIVIIPIIAGLIFNRFAHGRFKWLDKAMPVVSMAGIAIIITIITAAGRDSLLTLGLLLIVAVILHNLIGYLFGYWGSRVFGLDRKSARTVAFEVGMQNAGLASGIALEMGRVATMGLAPAVFGPMMNITGSSLATWWRGKPVEELVESKNLS
;
A
#
# COMPACT_ATOMS: atom_id res chain seq x y z
N ILE A 1 25.73 20.33 -7.58
CA ILE A 1 24.61 19.38 -7.31
C ILE A 1 24.78 18.73 -5.92
N THR A 2 25.98 18.31 -5.51
CA THR A 2 26.24 17.66 -4.21
C THR A 2 25.90 18.51 -2.97
N LYS A 3 25.96 19.84 -3.06
CA LYS A 3 25.60 20.75 -1.95
C LYS A 3 24.07 20.87 -1.74
N LEU A 4 23.24 20.50 -2.71
CA LEU A 4 21.78 20.60 -2.62
C LEU A 4 21.20 19.47 -1.76
N GLY A 5 21.82 18.30 -1.75
CA GLY A 5 21.35 17.13 -0.99
C GLY A 5 21.12 17.41 0.50
N PRO A 6 22.15 17.86 1.25
CA PRO A 6 21.99 18.16 2.68
C PRO A 6 20.91 19.21 2.97
N VAL A 7 20.79 20.22 2.11
CA VAL A 7 19.78 21.29 2.26
C VAL A 7 18.38 20.75 2.11
N LEU A 8 18.12 19.90 1.10
CA LEU A 8 16.82 19.29 0.88
C LEU A 8 16.47 18.30 1.99
N ILE A 9 17.43 17.50 2.46
CA ILE A 9 17.22 16.57 3.57
C ILE A 9 16.81 17.34 4.83
N LEU A 10 17.57 18.38 5.19
CA LEU A 10 17.26 19.23 6.34
C LEU A 10 15.92 19.94 6.18
N PHE A 11 15.59 20.40 4.98
CA PHE A 11 14.28 21.00 4.67
C PHE A 11 13.14 20.02 4.96
N PHE A 12 13.20 18.80 4.43
CA PHE A 12 12.14 17.81 4.66
C PHE A 12 12.05 17.37 6.12
N ILE A 13 13.18 17.20 6.81
CA ILE A 13 13.18 16.89 8.25
C ILE A 13 12.53 18.02 9.04
N SER A 14 12.93 19.28 8.80
CA SER A 14 12.37 20.44 9.48
C SER A 14 10.88 20.60 9.20
N LEU A 15 10.46 20.40 7.94
CA LEU A 15 9.06 20.44 7.55
C LEU A 15 8.25 19.34 8.26
N ALA A 16 8.77 18.11 8.33
CA ALA A 16 8.11 17.01 9.02
C ALA A 16 7.93 17.27 10.51
N LEU A 17 8.93 17.87 11.15
CA LEU A 17 8.87 18.28 12.56
C LEU A 17 7.87 19.43 12.77
N ALA A 18 7.87 20.43 11.90
CA ALA A 18 6.92 21.54 11.95
C ALA A 18 5.47 21.05 11.81
N MET A 19 5.20 20.11 10.90
CA MET A 19 3.86 19.53 10.68
C MET A 19 3.31 18.81 11.90
N ARG A 20 4.14 18.28 12.78
CA ARG A 20 3.70 17.63 14.04
C ARG A 20 3.00 18.58 15.00
N ASN A 21 3.25 19.87 14.91
CA ASN A 21 2.63 20.88 15.76
C ASN A 21 1.21 21.26 15.33
N PHE A 22 0.77 20.82 14.14
CA PHE A 22 -0.56 21.11 13.61
C PHE A 22 -1.38 19.84 13.52
N ASP A 23 -2.50 19.75 14.22
CA ASP A 23 -3.36 18.54 14.26
C ASP A 23 -3.86 18.10 12.87
N SER A 24 -4.09 19.04 11.97
CA SER A 24 -4.50 18.79 10.59
C SER A 24 -3.39 18.21 9.71
N LEU A 25 -2.11 18.41 10.07
CA LEU A 25 -0.95 18.06 9.26
C LEU A 25 -0.12 16.89 9.83
N LYS A 26 -0.37 16.49 11.07
CA LYS A 26 0.36 15.39 11.74
C LYS A 26 0.45 14.11 10.89
N GLY A 27 -0.65 13.77 10.19
CA GLY A 27 -0.72 12.58 9.34
C GLY A 27 0.26 12.57 8.17
N PHE A 28 0.70 13.75 7.71
CA PHE A 28 1.64 13.88 6.60
C PHE A 28 3.10 13.83 7.05
N SER A 29 3.39 14.04 8.34
CA SER A 29 4.76 14.10 8.87
C SER A 29 5.60 12.88 8.50
N PHE A 30 5.02 11.68 8.59
CA PHE A 30 5.71 10.44 8.21
C PHE A 30 6.06 10.41 6.72
N THR A 31 5.14 10.80 5.85
CA THR A 31 5.39 10.83 4.40
C THR A 31 6.49 11.84 4.04
N ILE A 32 6.52 12.97 4.71
CA ILE A 32 7.60 13.97 4.52
C ILE A 32 8.96 13.42 5.00
N LEU A 33 8.99 12.64 6.09
CA LEU A 33 10.22 11.93 6.50
C LEU A 33 10.67 10.89 5.45
N ILE A 34 9.74 10.21 4.78
CA ILE A 34 10.10 9.33 3.66
C ILE A 34 10.74 10.15 2.53
N PHE A 35 10.24 11.35 2.21
CA PHE A 35 10.90 12.19 1.21
C PHE A 35 12.31 12.63 1.62
N ALA A 36 12.56 12.89 2.92
CA ALA A 36 13.92 13.10 3.39
C ALA A 36 14.82 11.89 3.14
N ALA A 37 14.33 10.68 3.46
CA ALA A 37 15.04 9.42 3.26
C ALA A 37 15.27 9.10 1.77
N VAL A 38 14.25 9.31 0.91
CA VAL A 38 14.37 9.20 -0.56
C VAL A 38 15.41 10.19 -1.09
N THR A 39 15.37 11.44 -0.63
CA THR A 39 16.37 12.44 -1.02
C THR A 39 17.77 11.99 -0.61
N ALA A 40 17.94 11.51 0.62
CA ALA A 40 19.23 10.98 1.08
C ALA A 40 19.73 9.83 0.19
N SER A 41 18.88 8.88 -0.18
CA SER A 41 19.25 7.75 -1.03
C SER A 41 19.53 8.17 -2.49
N MET A 42 18.89 9.21 -2.99
CA MET A 42 19.15 9.76 -4.33
C MET A 42 20.51 10.48 -4.41
N PHE A 43 20.90 11.21 -3.35
CA PHE A 43 22.17 11.93 -3.32
C PHE A 43 23.35 11.09 -2.84
N TYR A 44 23.10 10.11 -1.97
CA TYR A 44 24.10 9.26 -1.34
C TYR A 44 23.77 7.76 -1.45
N PRO A 45 23.59 7.21 -2.67
CA PRO A 45 23.09 5.85 -2.87
C PRO A 45 24.01 4.78 -2.28
N GLU A 46 25.30 5.04 -2.17
CA GLU A 46 26.29 4.08 -1.66
C GLU A 46 26.00 3.68 -0.21
N PHE A 47 25.57 4.63 0.64
CA PHE A 47 25.22 4.36 2.04
C PHE A 47 23.98 3.49 2.20
N PHE A 48 23.12 3.43 1.18
CA PHE A 48 21.86 2.68 1.19
C PHE A 48 21.89 1.43 0.31
N SER A 49 23.05 1.13 -0.27
CA SER A 49 23.26 -0.09 -1.08
C SER A 49 24.00 -1.16 -0.29
N LYS A 50 25.06 -0.79 0.43
CA LYS A 50 25.91 -1.72 1.18
C LYS A 50 26.34 -1.12 2.53
N ALA A 51 26.41 -1.97 3.56
CA ALA A 51 27.04 -1.67 4.84
C ALA A 51 28.25 -2.61 5.00
N GLY A 52 29.44 -2.08 4.64
CA GLY A 52 30.64 -2.92 4.49
C GLY A 52 30.43 -3.96 3.38
N ASN A 53 30.56 -5.25 3.74
CA ASN A 53 30.33 -6.36 2.81
C ASN A 53 28.86 -6.81 2.72
N PHE A 54 27.95 -6.24 3.51
CA PHE A 54 26.57 -6.64 3.58
C PHE A 54 25.73 -5.86 2.57
N ASP A 55 25.01 -6.56 1.66
CA ASP A 55 24.05 -5.97 0.72
C ASP A 55 22.73 -5.66 1.47
N LEU A 56 22.39 -4.39 1.58
CA LEU A 56 21.18 -3.93 2.28
C LEU A 56 19.88 -4.42 1.64
N LYS A 57 19.87 -4.81 0.37
CA LYS A 57 18.70 -5.43 -0.26
C LYS A 57 18.23 -6.69 0.47
N LYS A 58 19.16 -7.41 1.12
CA LYS A 58 18.84 -8.60 1.93
C LYS A 58 17.97 -8.29 3.15
N LEU A 59 17.87 -7.02 3.58
CA LEU A 59 16.97 -6.60 4.66
C LEU A 59 15.51 -6.48 4.22
N ILE A 60 15.21 -6.34 2.93
CA ILE A 60 13.87 -6.07 2.43
C ILE A 60 12.91 -7.19 2.85
N VAL A 61 13.25 -8.47 2.60
CA VAL A 61 12.36 -9.60 2.93
C VAL A 61 12.14 -9.72 4.45
N PRO A 62 13.17 -9.73 5.32
CA PRO A 62 12.97 -9.76 6.78
C PRO A 62 12.11 -8.59 7.29
N LEU A 63 12.35 -7.37 6.80
CA LEU A 63 11.55 -6.21 7.17
C LEU A 63 10.09 -6.35 6.72
N LEU A 64 9.85 -6.86 5.51
CA LEU A 64 8.50 -7.16 5.04
C LEU A 64 7.80 -8.20 5.90
N MET A 65 8.49 -9.30 6.24
CA MET A 65 7.92 -10.33 7.12
C MET A 65 7.57 -9.74 8.49
N LEU A 66 8.39 -8.84 9.03
CA LEU A 66 8.12 -8.14 10.29
C LEU A 66 6.92 -7.20 10.16
N ILE A 67 6.80 -6.47 9.05
CA ILE A 67 5.64 -5.61 8.76
C ILE A 67 4.37 -6.45 8.62
N MET A 68 4.44 -7.59 7.93
CA MET A 68 3.31 -8.50 7.75
C MET A 68 2.91 -9.18 9.08
N PHE A 69 3.87 -9.53 9.92
CA PHE A 69 3.60 -9.97 11.28
C PHE A 69 2.88 -8.89 12.08
N GLY A 70 3.34 -7.63 12.02
CA GLY A 70 2.67 -6.49 12.63
C GLY A 70 1.25 -6.30 12.11
N MET A 71 1.02 -6.49 10.81
CA MET A 71 -0.32 -6.51 10.23
C MET A 71 -1.17 -7.62 10.86
N GLY A 72 -0.64 -8.83 10.99
CA GLY A 72 -1.33 -9.94 11.65
C GLY A 72 -1.68 -9.67 13.11
N THR A 73 -0.80 -8.98 13.87
CA THR A 73 -1.09 -8.59 15.27
C THR A 73 -2.20 -7.53 15.39
N ALA A 74 -2.44 -6.74 14.35
CA ALA A 74 -3.50 -5.76 14.28
C ALA A 74 -4.85 -6.33 13.79
N MET A 75 -4.85 -7.54 13.22
CA MET A 75 -6.04 -8.24 12.72
C MET A 75 -6.62 -9.17 13.79
N SER A 76 -7.91 -9.45 13.69
CA SER A 76 -8.61 -10.41 14.53
C SER A 76 -9.41 -11.43 13.70
N ILE A 77 -9.70 -12.59 14.28
CA ILE A 77 -10.59 -13.60 13.65
C ILE A 77 -11.99 -13.01 13.42
N GLN A 78 -12.38 -12.00 14.18
CA GLN A 78 -13.67 -11.33 14.03
C GLN A 78 -13.76 -10.54 12.73
N ASP A 79 -12.64 -10.06 12.19
CA ASP A 79 -12.60 -9.30 10.92
C ASP A 79 -13.08 -10.19 9.76
N PHE A 80 -12.83 -11.51 9.83
CA PHE A 80 -13.32 -12.48 8.83
C PHE A 80 -14.82 -12.78 8.95
N LYS A 81 -15.44 -12.52 10.13
CA LYS A 81 -16.90 -12.68 10.28
C LYS A 81 -17.67 -11.65 9.45
N GLY A 82 -17.03 -10.57 9.04
CA GLY A 82 -17.60 -9.58 8.13
C GLY A 82 -18.01 -10.17 6.78
N VAL A 83 -17.35 -11.27 6.32
CA VAL A 83 -17.73 -11.99 5.09
C VAL A 83 -19.18 -12.49 5.17
N VAL A 84 -19.58 -13.03 6.31
CA VAL A 84 -20.95 -13.53 6.52
C VAL A 84 -21.92 -12.39 6.81
N LYS A 85 -21.48 -11.35 7.50
CA LYS A 85 -22.34 -10.20 7.88
C LYS A 85 -22.60 -9.22 6.75
N MET A 86 -21.63 -9.05 5.84
CA MET A 86 -21.66 -8.07 4.75
C MET A 86 -21.25 -8.71 3.41
N PRO A 87 -21.88 -9.85 2.99
CA PRO A 87 -21.38 -10.64 1.85
C PRO A 87 -21.35 -9.85 0.55
N LYS A 88 -22.37 -9.02 0.30
CA LYS A 88 -22.44 -8.17 -0.89
C LYS A 88 -21.29 -7.15 -0.91
N GLY A 89 -21.03 -6.48 0.21
CA GLY A 89 -19.96 -5.49 0.31
C GLY A 89 -18.58 -6.10 0.09
N VAL A 90 -18.35 -7.29 0.66
CA VAL A 90 -17.09 -8.02 0.51
C VAL A 90 -16.91 -8.49 -0.93
N LEU A 91 -17.92 -9.12 -1.53
CA LEU A 91 -17.85 -9.61 -2.92
C LEU A 91 -17.57 -8.46 -3.89
N VAL A 92 -18.34 -7.36 -3.79
CA VAL A 92 -18.16 -6.18 -4.65
C VAL A 92 -16.78 -5.57 -4.44
N GLY A 93 -16.33 -5.41 -3.19
CA GLY A 93 -15.02 -4.86 -2.90
C GLY A 93 -13.87 -5.70 -3.47
N ILE A 94 -13.92 -7.03 -3.34
CA ILE A 94 -12.91 -7.94 -3.90
C ILE A 94 -12.91 -7.91 -5.43
N ILE A 95 -14.08 -7.90 -6.06
CA ILE A 95 -14.18 -7.76 -7.52
C ILE A 95 -13.56 -6.43 -7.96
N CYS A 96 -13.95 -5.32 -7.34
CA CYS A 96 -13.37 -4.00 -7.66
C CYS A 96 -11.85 -3.97 -7.45
N GLN A 97 -11.35 -4.57 -6.35
CA GLN A 97 -9.92 -4.63 -6.03
C GLN A 97 -9.11 -5.31 -7.13
N PHE A 98 -9.47 -6.53 -7.49
CA PHE A 98 -8.69 -7.35 -8.41
C PHE A 98 -9.07 -7.16 -9.90
N THR A 99 -9.98 -6.23 -10.21
CA THR A 99 -10.26 -5.81 -11.58
C THR A 99 -9.79 -4.39 -11.85
N ILE A 100 -10.22 -3.40 -11.09
CA ILE A 100 -9.96 -1.98 -11.40
C ILE A 100 -8.45 -1.70 -11.44
N MET A 101 -7.74 -1.94 -10.34
CA MET A 101 -6.34 -1.52 -10.23
C MET A 101 -5.38 -2.26 -11.17
N PRO A 102 -5.49 -3.59 -11.39
CA PRO A 102 -4.61 -4.26 -12.35
C PRO A 102 -4.77 -3.74 -13.77
N PHE A 103 -6.02 -3.55 -14.23
CA PHE A 103 -6.30 -3.09 -15.58
C PHE A 103 -5.98 -1.59 -15.79
N VAL A 104 -6.21 -0.75 -14.77
CA VAL A 104 -5.78 0.65 -14.79
C VAL A 104 -4.24 0.72 -14.81
N GLY A 105 -3.56 -0.11 -14.01
CA GLY A 105 -2.10 -0.20 -14.02
C GLY A 105 -1.56 -0.61 -15.39
N TYR A 106 -2.15 -1.61 -16.03
CA TYR A 106 -1.80 -2.03 -17.38
C TYR A 106 -2.04 -0.91 -18.40
N GLY A 107 -3.21 -0.26 -18.37
CA GLY A 107 -3.55 0.84 -19.26
C GLY A 107 -2.59 2.03 -19.14
N LEU A 108 -2.27 2.45 -17.91
CA LEU A 108 -1.31 3.53 -17.66
C LEU A 108 0.11 3.15 -18.09
N ALA A 109 0.56 1.93 -17.75
CA ALA A 109 1.87 1.45 -18.15
C ALA A 109 2.07 1.46 -19.66
N THR A 110 1.03 1.07 -20.40
CA THR A 110 1.00 1.06 -21.86
C THR A 110 0.91 2.49 -22.44
N ALA A 111 0.00 3.30 -21.92
CA ALA A 111 -0.25 4.66 -22.40
C ALA A 111 0.96 5.59 -22.24
N PHE A 112 1.73 5.41 -21.15
CA PHE A 112 2.91 6.19 -20.87
C PHE A 112 4.18 5.62 -21.52
N GLY A 113 4.12 4.42 -22.13
CA GLY A 113 5.25 3.80 -22.81
C GLY A 113 6.44 3.46 -21.90
N PHE A 114 6.17 3.03 -20.68
CA PHE A 114 7.24 2.68 -19.74
C PHE A 114 8.06 1.46 -20.20
N PRO A 115 9.38 1.40 -19.87
CA PRO A 115 10.18 0.20 -20.06
C PRO A 115 9.51 -1.02 -19.39
N ALA A 116 9.67 -2.20 -19.97
CA ALA A 116 8.95 -3.42 -19.61
C ALA A 116 8.94 -3.73 -18.09
N GLU A 117 10.08 -3.60 -17.41
CA GLU A 117 10.17 -3.89 -15.97
C GLU A 117 9.47 -2.83 -15.10
N ILE A 118 9.53 -1.56 -15.46
CA ILE A 118 8.80 -0.48 -14.74
C ILE A 118 7.30 -0.63 -14.99
N ALA A 119 6.88 -0.92 -16.23
CA ALA A 119 5.50 -1.22 -16.58
C ALA A 119 4.96 -2.41 -15.76
N ALA A 120 5.74 -3.50 -15.67
CA ALA A 120 5.40 -4.65 -14.83
C ALA A 120 5.30 -4.28 -13.33
N GLY A 121 6.11 -3.33 -12.86
CA GLY A 121 6.03 -2.80 -11.50
C GLY A 121 4.72 -2.05 -11.21
N ILE A 122 4.24 -1.25 -12.17
CA ILE A 122 2.94 -0.55 -12.05
C ILE A 122 1.79 -1.56 -12.02
N ILE A 123 1.83 -2.57 -12.89
CA ILE A 123 0.84 -3.66 -12.92
C ILE A 123 0.88 -4.46 -11.62
N LEU A 124 2.07 -4.73 -11.08
CA LEU A 124 2.26 -5.46 -9.83
C LEU A 124 1.63 -4.72 -8.64
N VAL A 125 1.82 -3.41 -8.55
CA VAL A 125 1.14 -2.60 -7.53
C VAL A 125 -0.37 -2.76 -7.65
N GLY A 126 -0.93 -2.60 -8.84
CA GLY A 126 -2.36 -2.76 -9.07
C GLY A 126 -2.89 -4.17 -8.80
N SER A 127 -2.05 -5.20 -9.00
CA SER A 127 -2.40 -6.61 -8.76
C SER A 127 -2.19 -7.04 -7.31
N SER A 128 -1.66 -6.17 -6.46
CA SER A 128 -1.47 -6.42 -5.02
C SER A 128 -2.78 -6.20 -4.23
N PRO A 129 -2.95 -6.82 -3.06
CA PRO A 129 -4.11 -6.52 -2.20
C PRO A 129 -4.00 -5.12 -1.59
N SER A 130 -5.07 -4.65 -0.95
CA SER A 130 -5.03 -3.42 -0.16
C SER A 130 -4.07 -3.51 1.03
N GLY A 131 -3.65 -2.36 1.54
CA GLY A 131 -2.76 -2.27 2.70
C GLY A 131 -3.48 -1.75 3.95
N LEU A 132 -2.87 -1.89 5.15
CA LEU A 132 -3.45 -1.39 6.41
C LEU A 132 -3.78 0.11 6.41
N ALA A 133 -3.13 0.89 5.58
CA ALA A 133 -3.37 2.33 5.49
C ALA A 133 -4.81 2.65 5.04
N SER A 134 -5.43 1.80 4.21
CA SER A 134 -6.84 1.95 3.79
C SER A 134 -7.80 1.94 4.98
N ASN A 135 -7.56 1.07 5.98
CA ASN A 135 -8.37 0.98 7.20
C ASN A 135 -8.32 2.28 8.01
N VAL A 136 -7.14 2.90 8.12
CA VAL A 136 -6.96 4.18 8.80
C VAL A 136 -7.73 5.29 8.07
N MET A 137 -7.65 5.32 6.74
CA MET A 137 -8.37 6.31 5.94
C MET A 137 -9.89 6.09 5.97
N ALA A 138 -10.33 4.84 5.97
CA ALA A 138 -11.74 4.49 6.17
C ALA A 138 -12.25 4.99 7.53
N TYR A 139 -11.48 4.80 8.60
CA TYR A 139 -11.82 5.32 9.93
C TYR A 139 -11.90 6.85 9.95
N ILE A 140 -10.88 7.56 9.46
CA ILE A 140 -10.81 9.02 9.46
C ILE A 140 -11.98 9.63 8.66
N SER A 141 -12.34 9.01 7.54
CA SER A 141 -13.40 9.51 6.64
C SER A 141 -14.83 9.19 7.11
N GLY A 142 -15.00 8.46 8.21
CA GLY A 142 -16.31 7.97 8.66
C GLY A 142 -16.93 6.95 7.71
N ALA A 143 -16.11 6.19 6.98
CA ALA A 143 -16.54 5.07 6.14
C ALA A 143 -16.87 3.83 6.98
N ASN A 144 -17.22 2.72 6.33
CA ASN A 144 -17.51 1.45 7.00
C ASN A 144 -16.22 0.71 7.36
N LEU A 145 -15.69 0.98 8.57
CA LEU A 145 -14.44 0.39 9.03
C LEU A 145 -14.50 -1.15 9.11
N ALA A 146 -15.64 -1.72 9.52
CA ALA A 146 -15.79 -3.17 9.61
C ALA A 146 -15.66 -3.83 8.23
N LEU A 147 -16.22 -3.21 7.18
CA LEU A 147 -16.06 -3.65 5.82
C LEU A 147 -14.60 -3.49 5.36
N SER A 148 -13.92 -2.40 5.71
CA SER A 148 -12.52 -2.15 5.37
C SER A 148 -11.60 -3.24 5.93
N LEU A 149 -11.69 -3.52 7.24
CA LEU A 149 -10.91 -4.57 7.89
C LEU A 149 -11.16 -5.94 7.24
N THR A 150 -12.43 -6.26 6.93
CA THR A 150 -12.78 -7.52 6.26
C THR A 150 -12.18 -7.59 4.85
N LEU A 151 -12.29 -6.51 4.06
CA LEU A 151 -11.76 -6.48 2.69
C LEU A 151 -10.24 -6.63 2.68
N THR A 152 -9.53 -5.88 3.51
CA THR A 152 -8.07 -6.00 3.66
C THR A 152 -7.67 -7.43 4.01
N ALA A 153 -8.36 -8.05 4.98
CA ALA A 153 -8.08 -9.43 5.41
C ALA A 153 -8.31 -10.43 4.27
N VAL A 154 -9.47 -10.37 3.62
CA VAL A 154 -9.84 -11.29 2.53
C VAL A 154 -8.96 -11.08 1.30
N ALA A 155 -8.73 -9.84 0.88
CA ALA A 155 -7.86 -9.53 -0.25
C ALA A 155 -6.43 -10.05 -0.03
N THR A 156 -5.91 -9.91 1.19
CA THR A 156 -4.57 -10.41 1.54
C THR A 156 -4.50 -11.94 1.49
N LEU A 157 -5.53 -12.65 1.97
CA LEU A 157 -5.59 -14.13 1.87
C LEU A 157 -5.72 -14.61 0.42
N LEU A 158 -6.38 -13.85 -0.44
CA LEU A 158 -6.53 -14.17 -1.85
C LEU A 158 -5.30 -13.78 -2.70
N ALA A 159 -4.43 -12.91 -2.19
CA ALA A 159 -3.26 -12.40 -2.90
C ALA A 159 -2.33 -13.49 -3.46
N PRO A 160 -2.01 -14.61 -2.76
CA PRO A 160 -1.17 -15.67 -3.31
C PRO A 160 -1.67 -16.25 -4.62
N LEU A 161 -2.98 -16.21 -4.85
CA LEU A 161 -3.60 -16.70 -6.08
C LEU A 161 -3.78 -15.56 -7.11
N PHE A 162 -4.44 -14.47 -6.70
CA PHE A 162 -4.84 -13.41 -7.63
C PHE A 162 -3.67 -12.57 -8.12
N THR A 163 -2.70 -12.22 -7.27
CA THR A 163 -1.55 -11.41 -7.69
C THR A 163 -0.72 -12.10 -8.76
N PRO A 164 -0.27 -13.38 -8.61
CA PRO A 164 0.46 -14.07 -9.67
C PRO A 164 -0.38 -14.31 -10.92
N LEU A 165 -1.69 -14.59 -10.78
CA LEU A 165 -2.58 -14.79 -11.91
C LEU A 165 -2.69 -13.52 -12.76
N LEU A 166 -2.95 -12.38 -12.13
CA LEU A 166 -3.06 -11.10 -12.81
C LEU A 166 -1.72 -10.68 -13.43
N MET A 167 -0.62 -10.88 -12.73
CA MET A 167 0.71 -10.65 -13.28
C MET A 167 0.99 -11.54 -14.50
N LYS A 168 0.61 -12.82 -14.45
CA LYS A 168 0.77 -13.73 -15.59
C LYS A 168 -0.08 -13.30 -16.78
N VAL A 169 -1.30 -12.83 -16.55
CA VAL A 169 -2.20 -12.39 -17.63
C VAL A 169 -1.78 -11.05 -18.21
N LEU A 170 -1.41 -10.07 -17.39
CA LEU A 170 -1.20 -8.69 -17.82
C LEU A 170 0.27 -8.32 -18.08
N ALA A 171 1.22 -8.95 -17.37
CA ALA A 171 2.62 -8.56 -17.41
C ALA A 171 3.56 -9.64 -17.98
N ASN A 172 3.10 -10.84 -18.30
CA ASN A 172 3.96 -11.95 -18.74
C ASN A 172 4.70 -11.69 -20.05
N GLN A 173 4.15 -10.82 -20.92
CA GLN A 173 4.83 -10.41 -22.14
C GLN A 173 5.92 -9.35 -21.89
N LEU A 174 5.84 -8.64 -20.76
CA LEU A 174 6.80 -7.61 -20.36
C LEU A 174 7.98 -8.23 -19.60
N VAL A 175 7.68 -9.14 -18.66
CA VAL A 175 8.66 -9.86 -17.87
C VAL A 175 8.19 -11.30 -17.64
N PRO A 176 9.08 -12.31 -17.68
CA PRO A 176 8.69 -13.68 -17.41
C PRO A 176 8.10 -13.82 -16.00
N ILE A 177 6.91 -14.42 -15.90
CA ILE A 177 6.21 -14.63 -14.63
C ILE A 177 6.19 -16.13 -14.29
N ASP A 178 6.94 -16.52 -13.27
CA ASP A 178 6.80 -17.82 -12.62
C ASP A 178 5.63 -17.76 -11.63
N PHE A 179 4.47 -18.27 -12.07
CA PHE A 179 3.25 -18.26 -11.28
C PHE A 179 3.41 -18.99 -9.93
N LEU A 180 3.98 -20.19 -9.94
CA LEU A 180 4.13 -21.00 -8.72
C LEU A 180 5.21 -20.42 -7.78
N GLY A 181 6.32 -19.97 -8.33
CA GLY A 181 7.37 -19.28 -7.55
C GLY A 181 6.83 -18.04 -6.87
N MET A 182 6.09 -17.18 -7.60
CA MET A 182 5.47 -15.98 -7.04
C MET A 182 4.40 -16.31 -5.99
N LEU A 183 3.55 -17.32 -6.21
CA LEU A 183 2.56 -17.79 -5.25
C LEU A 183 3.25 -18.18 -3.93
N TRP A 184 4.28 -19.02 -3.99
CA TRP A 184 5.02 -19.45 -2.82
C TRP A 184 5.78 -18.32 -2.12
N SER A 185 6.31 -17.36 -2.86
CA SER A 185 6.94 -16.17 -2.29
C SER A 185 5.93 -15.36 -1.48
N ILE A 186 4.71 -15.13 -2.00
CA ILE A 186 3.66 -14.44 -1.27
C ILE A 186 3.24 -15.22 -0.03
N VAL A 187 3.08 -16.54 -0.12
CA VAL A 187 2.77 -17.36 1.05
C VAL A 187 3.82 -17.20 2.15
N LYS A 188 5.10 -17.29 1.80
CA LYS A 188 6.21 -17.19 2.77
C LYS A 188 6.34 -15.79 3.38
N ILE A 189 6.27 -14.74 2.55
CA ILE A 189 6.57 -13.37 2.97
C ILE A 189 5.36 -12.70 3.63
N VAL A 190 4.14 -13.12 3.29
CA VAL A 190 2.91 -12.47 3.72
C VAL A 190 2.07 -13.37 4.60
N ILE A 191 1.63 -14.53 4.08
CA ILE A 191 0.64 -15.34 4.77
C ILE A 191 1.19 -15.93 6.07
N ILE A 192 2.38 -16.52 6.03
CA ILE A 192 3.00 -17.11 7.23
C ILE A 192 3.20 -16.08 8.35
N PRO A 193 3.80 -14.90 8.10
CA PRO A 193 3.94 -13.86 9.13
C PRO A 193 2.59 -13.33 9.65
N ILE A 194 1.59 -13.15 8.78
CA ILE A 194 0.25 -12.71 9.20
C ILE A 194 -0.39 -13.74 10.11
N ILE A 195 -0.35 -15.03 9.76
CA ILE A 195 -0.88 -16.10 10.62
C ILE A 195 -0.16 -16.12 11.97
N ALA A 196 1.17 -16.00 11.97
CA ALA A 196 1.95 -15.90 13.21
C ALA A 196 1.53 -14.70 14.05
N GLY A 197 1.30 -13.53 13.43
CA GLY A 197 0.80 -12.32 14.08
C GLY A 197 -0.61 -12.48 14.64
N LEU A 198 -1.53 -13.11 13.89
CA LEU A 198 -2.90 -13.44 14.37
C LEU A 198 -2.87 -14.39 15.57
N ILE A 199 -2.04 -15.43 15.53
CA ILE A 199 -1.86 -16.36 16.63
C ILE A 199 -1.31 -15.61 17.85
N PHE A 200 -0.28 -14.81 17.66
CA PHE A 200 0.30 -13.97 18.71
C PHE A 200 -0.76 -13.03 19.31
N ASN A 201 -1.54 -12.33 18.48
CA ASN A 201 -2.62 -11.46 18.95
C ASN A 201 -3.63 -12.23 19.81
N ARG A 202 -4.05 -13.42 19.40
CA ARG A 202 -5.02 -14.25 20.13
C ARG A 202 -4.55 -14.60 21.56
N PHE A 203 -3.25 -14.89 21.75
CA PHE A 203 -2.71 -15.33 23.03
C PHE A 203 -2.07 -14.22 23.88
N ALA A 204 -1.62 -13.15 23.23
CA ALA A 204 -0.82 -12.09 23.84
C ALA A 204 -1.52 -10.73 23.89
N HIS A 205 -2.71 -10.60 23.27
CA HIS A 205 -3.47 -9.34 23.26
C HIS A 205 -3.72 -8.82 24.68
N GLY A 206 -3.37 -7.56 24.90
CA GLY A 206 -3.51 -6.90 26.20
C GLY A 206 -2.41 -7.23 27.24
N ARG A 207 -1.60 -8.30 27.04
CA ARG A 207 -0.46 -8.62 27.93
C ARG A 207 0.76 -7.75 27.63
N PHE A 208 1.00 -7.42 26.37
CA PHE A 208 2.16 -6.65 25.90
C PHE A 208 1.74 -5.34 25.24
N LYS A 209 1.08 -4.45 25.99
CA LYS A 209 0.61 -3.13 25.50
C LYS A 209 1.70 -2.29 24.84
N TRP A 210 2.97 -2.49 25.21
CA TRP A 210 4.09 -1.81 24.60
C TRP A 210 4.31 -2.27 23.14
N LEU A 211 4.05 -3.55 22.86
CA LEU A 211 4.22 -4.11 21.51
C LEU A 211 3.13 -3.57 20.57
N ASP A 212 1.88 -3.47 21.07
CA ASP A 212 0.77 -2.89 20.28
C ASP A 212 1.08 -1.45 19.85
N LYS A 213 1.81 -0.70 20.70
CA LYS A 213 2.27 0.67 20.38
C LYS A 213 3.53 0.69 19.53
N ALA A 214 4.41 -0.29 19.67
CA ALA A 214 5.69 -0.34 18.95
C ALA A 214 5.52 -0.83 17.50
N MET A 215 4.64 -1.80 17.25
CA MET A 215 4.48 -2.42 15.92
C MET A 215 4.16 -1.43 14.80
N PRO A 216 3.26 -0.45 14.96
CA PRO A 216 3.05 0.58 13.94
C PRO A 216 4.32 1.38 13.62
N VAL A 217 5.11 1.73 14.65
CA VAL A 217 6.36 2.49 14.49
C VAL A 217 7.41 1.63 13.77
N VAL A 218 7.54 0.36 14.17
CA VAL A 218 8.44 -0.61 13.51
C VAL A 218 8.05 -0.81 12.06
N SER A 219 6.77 -0.96 11.77
CA SER A 219 6.27 -1.09 10.40
C SER A 219 6.56 0.16 9.56
N MET A 220 6.33 1.35 10.10
CA MET A 220 6.65 2.61 9.42
C MET A 220 8.16 2.73 9.15
N ALA A 221 9.00 2.45 10.13
CA ALA A 221 10.46 2.47 9.96
C ALA A 221 10.90 1.44 8.91
N GLY A 222 10.36 0.23 8.95
CA GLY A 222 10.63 -0.81 7.96
C GLY A 222 10.27 -0.39 6.54
N ILE A 223 9.10 0.21 6.34
CA ILE A 223 8.67 0.75 5.05
C ILE A 223 9.63 1.83 4.56
N ALA A 224 10.02 2.78 5.43
CA ALA A 224 10.95 3.84 5.07
C ALA A 224 12.30 3.28 4.64
N ILE A 225 12.85 2.30 5.37
CA ILE A 225 14.11 1.63 5.03
C ILE A 225 14.00 0.90 3.69
N ILE A 226 12.92 0.15 3.45
CA ILE A 226 12.69 -0.56 2.19
C ILE A 226 12.65 0.42 1.01
N ILE A 227 11.86 1.49 1.12
CA ILE A 227 11.76 2.51 0.07
C ILE A 227 13.13 3.14 -0.21
N THR A 228 13.90 3.43 0.82
CA THR A 228 15.25 4.02 0.71
C THR A 228 16.21 3.11 -0.03
N ILE A 229 16.22 1.81 0.30
CA ILE A 229 17.06 0.81 -0.37
C ILE A 229 16.65 0.65 -1.85
N ILE A 230 15.35 0.59 -2.14
CA ILE A 230 14.84 0.45 -3.53
C ILE A 230 15.19 1.70 -4.34
N THR A 231 15.00 2.88 -3.76
CA THR A 231 15.32 4.17 -4.41
C THR A 231 16.80 4.26 -4.74
N ALA A 232 17.67 3.88 -3.81
CA ALA A 232 19.12 3.84 -4.05
C ALA A 232 19.47 2.88 -5.19
N ALA A 233 18.86 1.68 -5.18
CA ALA A 233 19.09 0.65 -6.20
C ALA A 233 18.61 1.04 -7.60
N GLY A 234 17.50 1.80 -7.69
CA GLY A 234 16.89 2.22 -8.95
C GLY A 234 17.11 3.70 -9.29
N ARG A 235 18.09 4.35 -8.67
CA ARG A 235 18.37 5.79 -8.79
C ARG A 235 18.41 6.30 -10.23
N ASP A 236 19.12 5.60 -11.10
CA ASP A 236 19.33 6.06 -12.49
C ASP A 236 18.01 6.04 -13.28
N SER A 237 17.18 5.03 -13.07
CA SER A 237 15.83 4.98 -13.65
C SER A 237 14.92 6.08 -13.10
N LEU A 238 15.05 6.43 -11.79
CA LEU A 238 14.30 7.54 -11.20
C LEU A 238 14.75 8.91 -11.71
N LEU A 239 16.01 9.09 -12.02
CA LEU A 239 16.51 10.33 -12.60
C LEU A 239 15.96 10.57 -14.01
N THR A 240 15.72 9.52 -14.78
CA THR A 240 15.23 9.60 -16.16
C THR A 240 13.70 9.57 -16.26
N LEU A 241 13.05 8.74 -15.47
CA LEU A 241 11.61 8.45 -15.59
C LEU A 241 10.81 8.85 -14.34
N GLY A 242 11.47 9.37 -13.29
CA GLY A 242 10.82 9.56 -11.97
C GLY A 242 9.61 10.48 -12.02
N LEU A 243 9.67 11.60 -12.74
CA LEU A 243 8.52 12.51 -12.87
C LEU A 243 7.34 11.83 -13.56
N LEU A 244 7.61 11.11 -14.67
CA LEU A 244 6.60 10.37 -15.40
C LEU A 244 5.97 9.28 -14.54
N LEU A 245 6.81 8.56 -13.77
CA LEU A 245 6.37 7.54 -12.84
C LEU A 245 5.51 8.11 -11.69
N ILE A 246 5.88 9.26 -11.14
CA ILE A 246 5.09 9.95 -10.10
C ILE A 246 3.71 10.31 -10.67
N VAL A 247 3.63 10.89 -11.88
CA VAL A 247 2.35 11.24 -12.51
C VAL A 247 1.51 9.97 -12.74
N ALA A 248 2.08 8.91 -13.30
CA ALA A 248 1.38 7.65 -13.54
C ALA A 248 0.85 7.03 -12.24
N VAL A 249 1.66 7.03 -11.19
CA VAL A 249 1.30 6.51 -9.86
C VAL A 249 0.17 7.32 -9.22
N ILE A 250 0.21 8.64 -9.29
CA ILE A 250 -0.87 9.51 -8.78
C ILE A 250 -2.16 9.23 -9.56
N LEU A 251 -2.11 9.17 -10.89
CA LEU A 251 -3.27 8.85 -11.71
C LEU A 251 -3.82 7.46 -11.39
N HIS A 252 -2.96 6.45 -11.25
CA HIS A 252 -3.34 5.09 -10.88
C HIS A 252 -4.12 5.07 -9.56
N ASN A 253 -3.61 5.77 -8.56
CA ASN A 253 -4.21 5.87 -7.25
C ASN A 253 -5.56 6.63 -7.28
N LEU A 254 -5.62 7.80 -7.94
CA LEU A 254 -6.85 8.61 -8.03
C LEU A 254 -7.96 7.90 -8.83
N ILE A 255 -7.60 7.23 -9.93
CA ILE A 255 -8.52 6.41 -10.72
C ILE A 255 -9.04 5.24 -9.88
N GLY A 256 -8.17 4.63 -9.06
CA GLY A 256 -8.55 3.60 -8.10
C GLY A 256 -9.61 4.08 -7.10
N TYR A 257 -9.45 5.26 -6.51
CA TYR A 257 -10.46 5.87 -5.63
C TYR A 257 -11.76 6.12 -6.38
N LEU A 258 -11.68 6.71 -7.57
CA LEU A 258 -12.84 7.08 -8.37
C LEU A 258 -13.66 5.84 -8.76
N PHE A 259 -13.02 4.86 -9.38
CA PHE A 259 -13.71 3.67 -9.85
C PHE A 259 -14.07 2.71 -8.72
N GLY A 260 -13.31 2.65 -7.64
CA GLY A 260 -13.69 1.92 -6.43
C GLY A 260 -14.97 2.48 -5.82
N TYR A 261 -15.08 3.81 -5.71
CA TYR A 261 -16.30 4.46 -5.23
C TYR A 261 -17.48 4.20 -6.16
N TRP A 262 -17.38 4.60 -7.43
CA TRP A 262 -18.49 4.52 -8.36
C TRP A 262 -18.83 3.08 -8.77
N GLY A 263 -17.83 2.21 -8.93
CA GLY A 263 -18.04 0.79 -9.17
C GLY A 263 -18.90 0.16 -8.07
N SER A 264 -18.55 0.40 -6.81
CA SER A 264 -19.35 -0.11 -5.69
C SER A 264 -20.76 0.50 -5.62
N ARG A 265 -20.92 1.79 -6.01
CA ARG A 265 -22.25 2.43 -6.09
C ARG A 265 -23.13 1.81 -7.19
N VAL A 266 -22.56 1.49 -8.36
CA VAL A 266 -23.27 0.80 -9.44
C VAL A 266 -23.80 -0.56 -8.99
N PHE A 267 -23.04 -1.28 -8.16
CA PHE A 267 -23.49 -2.53 -7.54
C PHE A 267 -24.42 -2.32 -6.33
N GLY A 268 -24.86 -1.08 -6.05
CA GLY A 268 -25.86 -0.76 -5.04
C GLY A 268 -25.35 -0.80 -3.60
N LEU A 269 -24.06 -0.55 -3.35
CA LEU A 269 -23.56 -0.32 -2.00
C LEU A 269 -23.95 1.10 -1.52
N ASP A 270 -24.15 1.24 -0.21
CA ASP A 270 -24.39 2.54 0.42
C ASP A 270 -23.15 3.46 0.34
N ARG A 271 -23.32 4.74 0.67
CA ARG A 271 -22.23 5.73 0.57
C ARG A 271 -21.08 5.46 1.51
N LYS A 272 -21.32 4.93 2.74
CA LYS A 272 -20.26 4.59 3.69
C LYS A 272 -19.42 3.42 3.17
N SER A 273 -20.08 2.37 2.70
CA SER A 273 -19.43 1.21 2.08
C SER A 273 -18.70 1.57 0.79
N ALA A 274 -19.24 2.48 -0.02
CA ALA A 274 -18.59 2.96 -1.23
C ALA A 274 -17.29 3.75 -0.95
N ARG A 275 -17.28 4.59 0.11
CA ARG A 275 -16.03 5.23 0.57
C ARG A 275 -14.99 4.20 1.01
N THR A 276 -15.42 3.14 1.68
CA THR A 276 -14.55 2.02 2.06
C THR A 276 -13.93 1.37 0.84
N VAL A 277 -14.76 0.97 -0.14
CA VAL A 277 -14.26 0.30 -1.36
C VAL A 277 -13.32 1.23 -2.14
N ALA A 278 -13.58 2.54 -2.16
CA ALA A 278 -12.65 3.50 -2.77
C ALA A 278 -11.26 3.43 -2.13
N PHE A 279 -11.16 3.46 -0.80
CA PHE A 279 -9.88 3.37 -0.12
C PHE A 279 -9.21 2.00 -0.30
N GLU A 280 -9.97 0.91 -0.21
CA GLU A 280 -9.43 -0.44 -0.40
C GLU A 280 -8.85 -0.59 -1.81
N VAL A 281 -9.58 -0.16 -2.84
CA VAL A 281 -9.13 -0.24 -4.24
C VAL A 281 -7.98 0.72 -4.52
N GLY A 282 -8.05 1.97 -4.05
CA GLY A 282 -7.02 2.97 -4.34
C GLY A 282 -5.72 2.79 -3.56
N MET A 283 -5.75 2.18 -2.36
CA MET A 283 -4.58 2.07 -1.47
C MET A 283 -4.02 0.64 -1.43
N GLN A 284 -2.98 0.42 -2.18
CA GLN A 284 -2.39 -0.90 -2.41
C GLN A 284 -1.32 -1.26 -1.37
N ASN A 285 -1.01 -2.54 -1.26
CA ASN A 285 0.11 -3.03 -0.46
C ASN A 285 1.44 -2.87 -1.21
N ALA A 286 1.96 -1.64 -1.23
CA ALA A 286 3.23 -1.32 -1.86
C ALA A 286 4.42 -2.13 -1.27
N GLY A 287 4.35 -2.50 0.01
CA GLY A 287 5.35 -3.33 0.66
C GLY A 287 5.42 -4.72 0.03
N LEU A 288 4.27 -5.39 -0.11
CA LEU A 288 4.18 -6.68 -0.78
C LEU A 288 4.72 -6.61 -2.22
N ALA A 289 4.27 -5.61 -2.99
CA ALA A 289 4.74 -5.43 -4.36
C ALA A 289 6.27 -5.25 -4.43
N SER A 290 6.86 -4.49 -3.49
CA SER A 290 8.31 -4.34 -3.38
C SER A 290 9.04 -5.66 -3.09
N GLY A 291 8.47 -6.48 -2.21
CA GLY A 291 9.03 -7.80 -1.88
C GLY A 291 8.99 -8.77 -3.06
N ILE A 292 7.89 -8.79 -3.79
CA ILE A 292 7.77 -9.61 -5.00
C ILE A 292 8.78 -9.16 -6.07
N ALA A 293 8.95 -7.85 -6.27
CA ALA A 293 9.94 -7.32 -7.20
C ALA A 293 11.38 -7.73 -6.83
N LEU A 294 11.69 -7.81 -5.52
CA LEU A 294 12.98 -8.33 -5.04
C LEU A 294 13.13 -9.82 -5.31
N GLU A 295 12.13 -10.64 -4.98
CA GLU A 295 12.16 -12.09 -5.22
C GLU A 295 12.31 -12.42 -6.72
N MET A 296 11.76 -11.58 -7.58
CA MET A 296 11.97 -11.67 -9.03
C MET A 296 13.35 -11.15 -9.50
N GLY A 297 14.21 -10.68 -8.58
CA GLY A 297 15.53 -10.12 -8.91
C GLY A 297 15.48 -8.75 -9.59
N ARG A 298 14.32 -8.06 -9.61
CA ARG A 298 14.06 -6.83 -10.38
C ARG A 298 13.73 -5.62 -9.48
N VAL A 299 14.28 -5.60 -8.28
CA VAL A 299 13.96 -4.55 -7.28
C VAL A 299 14.35 -3.14 -7.73
N ALA A 300 15.43 -3.02 -8.52
CA ALA A 300 15.96 -1.73 -8.99
C ALA A 300 15.11 -1.08 -10.10
N THR A 301 14.21 -1.83 -10.72
CA THR A 301 13.35 -1.40 -11.82
C THR A 301 11.87 -1.60 -11.47
N MET A 302 11.43 -2.85 -11.37
CA MET A 302 10.06 -3.21 -11.04
C MET A 302 9.65 -2.74 -9.63
N GLY A 303 10.59 -2.66 -8.68
CA GLY A 303 10.37 -2.17 -7.32
C GLY A 303 10.15 -0.66 -7.21
N LEU A 304 10.47 0.13 -8.25
CA LEU A 304 10.33 1.60 -8.22
C LEU A 304 8.86 2.05 -8.16
N ALA A 305 7.99 1.40 -8.92
CA ALA A 305 6.57 1.75 -8.92
C ALA A 305 5.95 1.63 -7.51
N PRO A 306 6.08 0.50 -6.78
CA PRO A 306 5.59 0.41 -5.41
C PRO A 306 6.31 1.37 -4.44
N ALA A 307 7.61 1.63 -4.61
CA ALA A 307 8.35 2.55 -3.76
C ALA A 307 7.84 4.01 -3.88
N VAL A 308 7.41 4.42 -5.08
CA VAL A 308 6.77 5.73 -5.32
C VAL A 308 5.30 5.70 -4.89
N PHE A 309 4.59 4.60 -5.14
CA PHE A 309 3.17 4.47 -4.84
C PHE A 309 2.87 4.60 -3.34
N GLY A 310 3.68 3.96 -2.48
CA GLY A 310 3.48 3.98 -1.04
C GLY A 310 3.36 5.39 -0.44
N PRO A 311 4.34 6.27 -0.61
CA PRO A 311 4.24 7.66 -0.15
C PRO A 311 3.09 8.45 -0.80
N MET A 312 2.89 8.31 -2.11
CA MET A 312 1.86 9.06 -2.83
C MET A 312 0.45 8.68 -2.39
N MET A 313 0.14 7.39 -2.22
CA MET A 313 -1.18 6.95 -1.75
C MET A 313 -1.49 7.45 -0.33
N ASN A 314 -0.47 7.62 0.53
CA ASN A 314 -0.67 8.16 1.87
C ASN A 314 -1.05 9.65 1.83
N ILE A 315 -0.46 10.44 0.93
CA ILE A 315 -0.82 11.85 0.73
C ILE A 315 -2.25 11.96 0.20
N THR A 316 -2.53 11.30 -0.91
CA THR A 316 -3.83 11.39 -1.57
C THR A 316 -4.94 10.79 -0.71
N GLY A 317 -4.68 9.66 -0.05
CA GLY A 317 -5.62 9.01 0.87
C GLY A 317 -5.93 9.87 2.09
N SER A 318 -4.92 10.46 2.73
CA SER A 318 -5.12 11.39 3.86
C SER A 318 -5.91 12.63 3.44
N SER A 319 -5.63 13.18 2.25
CA SER A 319 -6.36 14.32 1.69
C SER A 319 -7.82 13.97 1.44
N LEU A 320 -8.10 12.85 0.79
CA LEU A 320 -9.44 12.36 0.51
C LEU A 320 -10.20 12.03 1.80
N ALA A 321 -9.55 11.38 2.77
CA ALA A 321 -10.15 11.04 4.05
C ALA A 321 -10.54 12.29 4.85
N THR A 322 -9.67 13.30 4.87
CA THR A 322 -9.94 14.59 5.52
C THR A 322 -11.10 15.33 4.85
N TRP A 323 -11.13 15.33 3.53
CA TRP A 323 -12.23 15.94 2.77
C TRP A 323 -13.56 15.24 3.02
N TRP A 324 -13.58 13.89 3.08
CA TRP A 324 -14.79 13.14 3.38
C TRP A 324 -15.22 13.24 4.85
N ARG A 325 -14.29 13.41 5.78
CA ARG A 325 -14.62 13.66 7.19
C ARG A 325 -15.47 14.92 7.37
N GLY A 326 -15.20 15.97 6.58
CA GLY A 326 -15.98 17.19 6.55
C GLY A 326 -17.35 17.07 5.86
N LYS A 327 -17.65 15.90 5.28
CA LYS A 327 -18.92 15.62 4.58
C LYS A 327 -19.54 14.32 5.14
N PRO A 328 -20.17 14.37 6.33
CA PRO A 328 -20.77 13.20 6.92
C PRO A 328 -21.83 12.60 5.98
N VAL A 329 -21.94 11.28 5.99
CA VAL A 329 -22.99 10.57 5.27
C VAL A 329 -24.19 10.51 6.19
N GLU A 330 -25.25 11.24 5.84
CA GLU A 330 -26.55 11.07 6.48
C GLU A 330 -27.01 9.63 6.26
N GLU A 331 -27.29 8.92 7.34
CA GLU A 331 -28.07 7.70 7.27
C GLU A 331 -29.45 8.11 6.83
N LEU A 332 -29.88 7.65 5.64
CA LEU A 332 -31.30 7.65 5.31
C LEU A 332 -31.96 6.80 6.41
N VAL A 333 -32.48 7.47 7.42
CA VAL A 333 -33.46 6.85 8.33
C VAL A 333 -34.57 6.42 7.38
N GLU A 334 -34.61 5.13 7.06
CA GLU A 334 -35.79 4.54 6.44
C GLU A 334 -36.96 4.88 7.37
N SER A 335 -37.81 5.80 6.89
CA SER A 335 -39.10 6.06 7.46
C SER A 335 -39.97 4.81 7.30
N LYS A 336 -39.66 3.75 8.06
CA LYS A 336 -40.53 2.66 8.40
C LYS A 336 -41.25 3.05 9.69
N ASN A 337 -42.15 3.97 9.59
CA ASN A 337 -43.26 4.11 10.54
C ASN A 337 -44.17 5.22 10.02
N LEU A 338 -45.01 4.91 9.04
CA LEU A 338 -46.27 5.57 8.78
C LEU A 338 -47.08 4.69 7.84
N SER A 339 -47.69 3.65 8.39
CA SER A 339 -49.03 3.17 7.98
C SER A 339 -49.48 2.11 8.97
#